data_47d7ff823cb959f3fe597df5e25e4854
#
_entry.id   47d7ff823cb959f3fe597df5e25e4854
#
_cell.length_a   1.000
_cell.length_b   1.000
_cell.length_c   1.000
_cell.angle_alpha   90.00
_cell.angle_beta   90.00
_cell.angle_gamma   90.00
#
_symmetry.space_group_name_H-M   'P 1'
#
loop_
_entity.id
_entity.type
_entity.pdbx_description
1 polymer ?
#
loop_
_entity_poly.entity_id
_entity_poly.type
_entity_poly.pdbx_seq_one_letter_code
_entity_poly.pdbx_strand_id
1 'polypeptide(L)'
;MFELIWQGLLETLYMTIVSTLLAYVIGLPLGVIMVVTDKDGIYPLVTLNKILGVIINLVRSIPFLILLIAVLPFTRFVVGTTIGSTATIVPLVIGAAPFIARLVEASIKEVDKGVIEAAQSMGATPFQIIYKVMIPEAKPSLIVGSAIAITTILSYSAMAGIVGGGGLGDVAIRYGYYRYQNDVMLVT
;
A
#
# COMPACT_ATOMS: atom_id res chain seq x y z
N MET A 1 -20.42 -24.73 -3.36
CA MET A 1 -20.10 -23.53 -4.17
C MET A 1 -20.27 -22.25 -3.36
N PHE A 2 -21.48 -21.96 -2.85
CA PHE A 2 -21.73 -20.72 -2.11
C PHE A 2 -20.79 -20.52 -0.89
N GLU A 3 -20.61 -21.51 -0.05
CA GLU A 3 -19.69 -21.42 1.11
C GLU A 3 -18.25 -21.15 0.71
N LEU A 4 -17.77 -21.79 -0.37
CA LEU A 4 -16.42 -21.61 -0.87
C LEU A 4 -16.18 -20.15 -1.32
N ILE A 5 -17.12 -19.58 -2.08
CA ILE A 5 -17.05 -18.19 -2.57
C ILE A 5 -17.18 -17.22 -1.41
N TRP A 6 -18.08 -17.49 -0.45
CA TRP A 6 -18.27 -16.65 0.72
C TRP A 6 -17.02 -16.61 1.61
N GLN A 7 -16.40 -17.76 1.86
CA GLN A 7 -15.13 -17.80 2.58
C GLN A 7 -14.02 -17.06 1.82
N GLY A 8 -13.88 -17.30 0.52
CA GLY A 8 -12.92 -16.57 -0.31
C GLY A 8 -13.12 -15.07 -0.29
N LEU A 9 -14.38 -14.60 -0.29
CA LEU A 9 -14.70 -13.17 -0.17
C LEU A 9 -14.24 -12.60 1.18
N LEU A 10 -14.53 -13.28 2.28
CA LEU A 10 -14.12 -12.83 3.61
C LEU A 10 -12.59 -12.79 3.75
N GLU A 11 -11.89 -13.79 3.23
CA GLU A 11 -10.42 -13.81 3.21
C GLU A 11 -9.84 -12.66 2.36
N THR A 12 -10.44 -12.38 1.19
CA THR A 12 -10.02 -11.26 0.34
C THR A 12 -10.22 -9.92 1.05
N LEU A 13 -11.38 -9.70 1.67
CA LEU A 13 -11.66 -8.51 2.45
C LEU A 13 -10.70 -8.35 3.63
N TYR A 14 -10.46 -9.44 4.35
CA TYR A 14 -9.49 -9.47 5.46
C TYR A 14 -8.09 -9.07 5.00
N MET A 15 -7.56 -9.72 3.96
CA MET A 15 -6.24 -9.39 3.40
C MET A 15 -6.18 -7.93 2.94
N THR A 16 -7.19 -7.47 2.20
CA THR A 16 -7.21 -6.10 1.65
C THR A 16 -7.25 -5.05 2.74
N ILE A 17 -8.16 -5.19 3.71
CA ILE A 17 -8.33 -4.19 4.78
C ILE A 17 -7.10 -4.15 5.68
N VAL A 18 -6.64 -5.29 6.17
CA VAL A 18 -5.51 -5.35 7.09
C VAL A 18 -4.22 -4.87 6.41
N SER A 19 -3.97 -5.32 5.16
CA SER A 19 -2.79 -4.87 4.41
C SER A 19 -2.84 -3.38 4.10
N THR A 20 -4.02 -2.83 3.77
CA THR A 20 -4.18 -1.39 3.55
C THR A 20 -3.84 -0.60 4.80
N LEU A 21 -4.41 -0.97 5.94
CA LEU A 21 -4.14 -0.28 7.22
C LEU A 21 -2.65 -0.30 7.57
N LEU A 22 -2.03 -1.48 7.53
CA LEU A 22 -0.60 -1.62 7.82
C LEU A 22 0.29 -0.89 6.82
N ALA A 23 -0.05 -0.94 5.53
CA ALA A 23 0.68 -0.22 4.49
C ALA A 23 0.55 1.30 4.63
N TYR A 24 -0.60 1.82 5.12
CA TYR A 24 -0.75 3.23 5.46
C TYR A 24 0.04 3.64 6.70
N VAL A 25 0.13 2.79 7.73
CA VAL A 25 0.97 3.05 8.92
C VAL A 25 2.44 3.28 8.52
N ILE A 26 2.91 2.62 7.47
CA ILE A 26 4.27 2.77 6.96
C ILE A 26 4.34 3.84 5.86
N GLY A 27 3.43 3.79 4.89
CA GLY A 27 3.47 4.59 3.67
C GLY A 27 3.16 6.07 3.90
N LEU A 28 2.22 6.39 4.81
CA LEU A 28 1.87 7.78 5.10
C LEU A 28 3.06 8.54 5.73
N PRO A 29 3.72 8.06 6.79
CA PRO A 29 4.91 8.72 7.31
C PRO A 29 6.03 8.85 6.27
N LEU A 30 6.26 7.80 5.47
CA LEU A 30 7.27 7.84 4.41
C LEU A 30 6.96 8.91 3.37
N GLY A 31 5.70 9.02 2.93
CA GLY A 31 5.27 10.05 1.98
C GLY A 31 5.43 11.47 2.53
N VAL A 32 5.06 11.68 3.81
CA VAL A 32 5.29 12.95 4.51
C VAL A 32 6.78 13.27 4.57
N ILE A 33 7.63 12.31 4.96
CA ILE A 33 9.08 12.50 5.02
C ILE A 33 9.63 12.88 3.64
N MET A 34 9.14 12.26 2.56
CA MET A 34 9.56 12.60 1.19
C MET A 34 9.29 14.05 0.84
N VAL A 35 8.14 14.62 1.23
CA VAL A 35 7.82 16.03 0.96
C VAL A 35 8.62 16.97 1.87
N VAL A 36 8.68 16.66 3.15
CA VAL A 36 9.33 17.51 4.16
C VAL A 36 10.84 17.64 3.89
N THR A 37 11.48 16.55 3.46
CA THR A 37 12.93 16.48 3.23
C THR A 37 13.34 16.82 1.80
N ASP A 38 12.39 17.15 0.90
CA ASP A 38 12.68 17.59 -0.46
C ASP A 38 13.53 18.89 -0.43
N LYS A 39 14.23 19.17 -1.52
CA LYS A 39 15.07 20.39 -1.65
C LYS A 39 14.29 21.70 -1.36
N ASP A 40 13.00 21.71 -1.74
CA ASP A 40 12.07 22.82 -1.53
C ASP A 40 11.10 22.55 -0.34
N GLY A 41 11.41 21.58 0.48
CA GLY A 41 10.60 21.19 1.64
C GLY A 41 10.85 22.08 2.87
N ILE A 42 10.02 21.92 3.90
CA ILE A 42 10.13 22.70 5.15
C ILE A 42 11.34 22.35 6.01
N TYR A 43 11.96 21.19 5.79
CA TYR A 43 13.18 20.74 6.44
C TYR A 43 14.08 19.98 5.45
N PRO A 44 14.80 20.67 4.56
CA PRO A 44 15.54 20.04 3.47
C PRO A 44 16.63 19.09 3.95
N LEU A 45 16.51 17.79 3.64
CA LEU A 45 17.51 16.76 3.85
C LEU A 45 17.70 15.97 2.54
N VAL A 46 18.29 16.65 1.54
CA VAL A 46 18.36 16.19 0.16
C VAL A 46 18.96 14.79 0.02
N THR A 47 19.98 14.46 0.80
CA THR A 47 20.63 13.14 0.77
C THR A 47 19.68 12.05 1.26
N LEU A 48 18.98 12.26 2.39
CA LEU A 48 18.00 11.33 2.92
C LEU A 48 16.85 11.14 1.91
N ASN A 49 16.33 12.23 1.36
CA ASN A 49 15.27 12.22 0.35
C ASN A 49 15.65 11.36 -0.87
N LYS A 50 16.87 11.55 -1.41
CA LYS A 50 17.37 10.75 -2.53
C LYS A 50 17.48 9.28 -2.20
N ILE A 51 18.02 8.92 -1.04
CA ILE A 51 18.17 7.52 -0.61
C ILE A 51 16.79 6.86 -0.48
N LEU A 52 15.86 7.49 0.23
CA LEU A 52 14.49 6.97 0.38
C LEU A 52 13.78 6.88 -0.96
N GLY A 53 13.94 7.89 -1.81
CA GLY A 53 13.36 7.91 -3.16
C GLY A 53 13.86 6.75 -4.03
N VAL A 54 15.14 6.42 -3.96
CA VAL A 54 15.72 5.25 -4.67
C VAL A 54 15.13 3.95 -4.13
N ILE A 55 15.08 3.76 -2.81
CA ILE A 55 14.52 2.55 -2.18
C ILE A 55 13.05 2.36 -2.58
N ILE A 56 12.25 3.41 -2.44
CA ILE A 56 10.83 3.40 -2.80
C ILE A 56 10.65 3.04 -4.28
N ASN A 57 11.43 3.64 -5.18
CA ASN A 57 11.33 3.38 -6.60
C ASN A 57 11.79 1.96 -6.97
N LEU A 58 12.85 1.45 -6.33
CA LEU A 58 13.33 0.07 -6.55
C LEU A 58 12.24 -0.95 -6.20
N VAL A 59 11.65 -0.84 -5.01
CA VAL A 59 10.59 -1.79 -4.60
C VAL A 59 9.39 -1.70 -5.54
N ARG A 60 8.98 -0.50 -5.96
CA ARG A 60 7.85 -0.29 -6.89
C ARG A 60 8.13 -0.78 -8.31
N SER A 61 9.38 -0.88 -8.72
CA SER A 61 9.72 -1.38 -10.07
C SER A 61 9.70 -2.91 -10.17
N ILE A 62 9.64 -3.61 -9.04
CA ILE A 62 9.54 -5.08 -9.03
C ILE A 62 8.07 -5.46 -9.29
N PRO A 63 7.77 -6.32 -10.29
CA PRO A 63 6.42 -6.86 -10.47
C PRO A 63 5.94 -7.55 -9.20
N PHE A 64 4.70 -7.28 -8.77
CA PHE A 64 4.20 -7.75 -7.47
C PHE A 64 4.35 -9.26 -7.28
N LEU A 65 4.06 -10.07 -8.30
CA LEU A 65 4.20 -11.52 -8.21
C LEU A 65 5.65 -11.97 -7.91
N ILE A 66 6.64 -11.28 -8.49
CA ILE A 66 8.06 -11.55 -8.23
C ILE A 66 8.42 -11.12 -6.80
N LEU A 67 7.97 -9.94 -6.38
CA LEU A 67 8.17 -9.44 -5.02
C LEU A 67 7.57 -10.41 -4.00
N LEU A 68 6.35 -10.88 -4.23
CA LEU A 68 5.66 -11.82 -3.37
C LEU A 68 6.50 -13.09 -3.16
N ILE A 69 7.00 -13.70 -4.25
CA ILE A 69 7.83 -14.91 -4.18
C ILE A 69 9.16 -14.62 -3.47
N ALA A 70 9.81 -13.50 -3.78
CA ALA A 70 11.08 -13.11 -3.17
C ALA A 70 10.97 -12.88 -1.65
N VAL A 71 9.80 -12.46 -1.18
CA VAL A 71 9.54 -12.16 0.25
C VAL A 71 9.04 -13.39 1.03
N LEU A 72 8.76 -14.52 0.39
CA LEU A 72 8.29 -15.74 1.09
C LEU A 72 9.19 -16.18 2.27
N PRO A 73 10.54 -16.18 2.18
CA PRO A 73 11.38 -16.52 3.32
C PRO A 73 11.17 -15.59 4.51
N PHE A 74 11.04 -14.29 4.25
CA PHE A 74 10.76 -13.28 5.28
C PHE A 74 9.35 -13.45 5.86
N THR A 75 8.37 -13.72 5.00
CA THR A 75 6.99 -14.04 5.44
C THR A 75 6.96 -15.22 6.40
N ARG A 76 7.68 -16.29 6.08
CA ARG A 76 7.79 -17.47 6.96
C ARG A 76 8.45 -17.14 8.30
N PHE A 77 9.44 -16.25 8.29
CA PHE A 77 10.10 -15.80 9.52
C PHE A 77 9.13 -15.02 10.42
N VAL A 78 8.28 -14.16 9.84
CA VAL A 78 7.35 -13.29 10.60
C VAL A 78 6.09 -14.03 11.05
N VAL A 79 5.51 -14.85 10.17
CA VAL A 79 4.18 -15.46 10.38
C VAL A 79 4.26 -16.96 10.69
N GLY A 80 5.41 -17.59 10.44
CA GLY A 80 5.61 -19.05 10.62
C GLY A 80 5.15 -19.90 9.44
N THR A 81 4.41 -19.34 8.48
CA THR A 81 3.92 -20.00 7.27
C THR A 81 4.07 -19.10 6.05
N THR A 82 4.02 -19.69 4.85
CA THR A 82 4.02 -18.95 3.57
C THR A 82 2.69 -19.06 2.82
N ILE A 83 1.72 -19.81 3.39
CA ILE A 83 0.45 -20.12 2.75
C ILE A 83 -0.69 -19.56 3.60
N GLY A 84 -1.76 -19.13 2.92
CA GLY A 84 -2.97 -18.61 3.53
C GLY A 84 -3.02 -17.09 3.64
N SER A 85 -4.21 -16.57 3.94
CA SER A 85 -4.55 -15.17 3.92
C SER A 85 -3.71 -14.31 4.87
N THR A 86 -3.40 -14.81 6.07
CA THR A 86 -2.56 -14.10 7.04
C THR A 86 -1.11 -13.97 6.56
N ALA A 87 -0.55 -15.02 5.94
CA ALA A 87 0.80 -14.97 5.38
C ALA A 87 0.89 -13.95 4.24
N THR A 88 -0.15 -13.87 3.41
CA THR A 88 -0.23 -12.97 2.26
C THR A 88 -0.21 -11.49 2.64
N ILE A 89 -0.61 -11.12 3.86
CA ILE A 89 -0.56 -9.74 4.35
C ILE A 89 0.86 -9.17 4.28
N VAL A 90 1.89 -9.97 4.61
CA VAL A 90 3.29 -9.49 4.63
C VAL A 90 3.76 -8.97 3.28
N PRO A 91 3.73 -9.75 2.18
CA PRO A 91 4.12 -9.26 0.87
C PRO A 91 3.21 -8.15 0.34
N LEU A 92 1.91 -8.18 0.66
CA LEU A 92 0.99 -7.09 0.29
C LEU A 92 1.41 -5.76 0.92
N VAL A 93 1.76 -5.75 2.22
CA VAL A 93 2.22 -4.55 2.92
C VAL A 93 3.55 -4.05 2.34
N ILE A 94 4.52 -4.94 2.10
CA ILE A 94 5.82 -4.58 1.54
C ILE A 94 5.68 -3.97 0.14
N GLY A 95 4.81 -4.52 -0.70
CA GLY A 95 4.56 -3.98 -2.04
C GLY A 95 3.76 -2.68 -2.04
N ALA A 96 2.77 -2.56 -1.14
CA ALA A 96 1.86 -1.43 -1.12
C ALA A 96 2.44 -0.20 -0.38
N ALA A 97 3.23 -0.36 0.68
CA ALA A 97 3.73 0.77 1.46
C ALA A 97 4.53 1.80 0.63
N PRO A 98 5.48 1.41 -0.26
CA PRO A 98 6.17 2.35 -1.13
C PRO A 98 5.24 3.01 -2.16
N PHE A 99 4.21 2.30 -2.62
CA PHE A 99 3.20 2.84 -3.53
C PHE A 99 2.36 3.92 -2.81
N ILE A 100 1.88 3.63 -1.61
CA ILE A 100 1.15 4.58 -0.76
C ILE A 100 2.03 5.80 -0.43
N ALA A 101 3.32 5.61 -0.13
CA ALA A 101 4.23 6.72 0.11
C ALA A 101 4.27 7.71 -1.06
N ARG A 102 4.25 7.23 -2.30
CA ARG A 102 4.19 8.09 -3.49
C ARG A 102 2.83 8.76 -3.70
N LEU A 103 1.73 8.07 -3.38
CA LEU A 103 0.40 8.70 -3.41
C LEU A 103 0.30 9.83 -2.39
N VAL A 104 0.77 9.60 -1.17
CA VAL A 104 0.81 10.61 -0.10
C VAL A 104 1.71 11.78 -0.47
N GLU A 105 2.90 11.51 -0.99
CA GLU A 105 3.82 12.55 -1.49
C GLU A 105 3.15 13.41 -2.56
N ALA A 106 2.50 12.80 -3.55
CA ALA A 106 1.79 13.53 -4.60
C ALA A 106 0.67 14.39 -4.02
N SER A 107 -0.16 13.81 -3.15
CA SER A 107 -1.27 14.54 -2.52
C SER A 107 -0.82 15.75 -1.69
N ILE A 108 0.26 15.62 -0.94
CA ILE A 108 0.77 16.73 -0.12
C ILE A 108 1.45 17.80 -0.99
N LYS A 109 2.06 17.43 -2.11
CA LYS A 109 2.64 18.39 -3.05
C LYS A 109 1.61 19.26 -3.78
N GLU A 110 0.34 18.90 -3.76
CA GLU A 110 -0.77 19.71 -4.28
C GLU A 110 -1.14 20.88 -3.35
N VAL A 111 -0.70 20.86 -2.09
CA VAL A 111 -0.96 21.94 -1.13
C VAL A 111 -0.28 23.23 -1.58
N ASP A 112 -1.03 24.34 -1.56
CA ASP A 112 -0.51 25.64 -1.94
C ASP A 112 0.66 26.06 -1.03
N LYS A 113 1.76 26.47 -1.65
CA LYS A 113 2.98 26.88 -0.93
C LYS A 113 2.75 28.13 -0.07
N GLY A 114 1.87 29.03 -0.50
CA GLY A 114 1.55 30.25 0.25
C GLY A 114 0.91 29.94 1.61
N VAL A 115 0.10 28.88 1.71
CA VAL A 115 -0.47 28.45 3.00
C VAL A 115 0.64 27.93 3.94
N ILE A 116 1.63 27.21 3.40
CA ILE A 116 2.77 26.71 4.15
C ILE A 116 3.66 27.89 4.62
N GLU A 117 3.95 28.83 3.72
CA GLU A 117 4.75 30.04 4.01
C GLU A 117 4.06 30.94 5.05
N ALA A 118 2.74 31.10 4.97
CA ALA A 118 1.96 31.82 5.97
C ALA A 118 2.08 31.18 7.36
N ALA A 119 1.98 29.85 7.45
CA ALA A 119 2.16 29.13 8.70
C ALA A 119 3.58 29.29 9.26
N GLN A 120 4.60 29.25 8.42
CA GLN A 120 6.01 29.52 8.80
C GLN A 120 6.18 30.93 9.35
N SER A 121 5.59 31.92 8.68
CA SER A 121 5.65 33.34 9.07
C SER A 121 4.99 33.58 10.42
N MET A 122 3.99 32.77 10.78
CA MET A 122 3.34 32.80 12.10
C MET A 122 4.16 32.05 13.18
N GLY A 123 5.34 31.53 12.86
CA GLY A 123 6.20 30.81 13.82
C GLY A 123 5.78 29.36 14.09
N ALA A 124 4.99 28.74 13.20
CA ALA A 124 4.62 27.34 13.36
C ALA A 124 5.83 26.41 13.22
N THR A 125 5.94 25.43 14.13
CA THR A 125 6.98 24.41 14.06
C THR A 125 6.73 23.46 12.87
N PRO A 126 7.77 22.77 12.34
CA PRO A 126 7.59 21.81 11.24
C PRO A 126 6.51 20.77 11.52
N PHE A 127 6.43 20.25 12.73
CA PHE A 127 5.38 19.29 13.11
C PHE A 127 3.99 19.91 13.07
N GLN A 128 3.83 21.16 13.51
CA GLN A 128 2.56 21.87 13.43
C GLN A 128 2.14 22.11 11.98
N ILE A 129 3.07 22.47 11.11
CA ILE A 129 2.82 22.65 9.68
C ILE A 129 2.33 21.34 9.05
N ILE A 130 2.99 20.22 9.33
CA ILE A 130 2.60 18.90 8.81
C ILE A 130 1.17 18.56 9.26
N TYR A 131 0.92 18.58 10.57
CA TYR A 131 -0.31 18.04 11.14
C TYR A 131 -1.51 19.00 11.00
N LYS A 132 -1.28 20.34 11.11
CA LYS A 132 -2.37 21.34 11.11
C LYS A 132 -2.61 21.98 9.76
N VAL A 133 -1.65 21.88 8.83
CA VAL A 133 -1.74 22.53 7.51
C VAL A 133 -1.66 21.49 6.39
N MET A 134 -0.52 20.83 6.21
CA MET A 134 -0.29 19.98 5.04
C MET A 134 -1.26 18.80 4.96
N ILE A 135 -1.44 18.04 6.04
CA ILE A 135 -2.33 16.86 6.04
C ILE A 135 -3.81 17.27 5.89
N PRO A 136 -4.34 18.27 6.63
CA PRO A 136 -5.71 18.72 6.45
C PRO A 136 -6.01 19.29 5.07
N GLU A 137 -5.12 20.10 4.50
CA GLU A 137 -5.28 20.65 3.15
C GLU A 137 -5.21 19.57 2.06
N ALA A 138 -4.31 18.58 2.21
CA ALA A 138 -4.21 17.45 1.30
C ALA A 138 -5.34 16.41 1.45
N LYS A 139 -6.21 16.51 2.46
CA LYS A 139 -7.21 15.49 2.79
C LYS A 139 -8.07 15.04 1.59
N PRO A 140 -8.59 15.91 0.72
CA PRO A 140 -9.38 15.47 -0.44
C PRO A 140 -8.58 14.54 -1.36
N SER A 141 -7.34 14.92 -1.70
CA SER A 141 -6.45 14.11 -2.54
C SER A 141 -6.00 12.81 -1.85
N LEU A 142 -5.75 12.85 -0.53
CA LEU A 142 -5.43 11.66 0.26
C LEU A 142 -6.59 10.65 0.28
N ILE A 143 -7.85 11.09 0.30
CA ILE A 143 -9.01 10.20 0.22
C ILE A 143 -9.07 9.52 -1.15
N VAL A 144 -8.86 10.26 -2.23
CA VAL A 144 -8.80 9.68 -3.58
C VAL A 144 -7.64 8.69 -3.68
N GLY A 145 -6.46 9.07 -3.18
CA GLY A 145 -5.30 8.18 -3.10
C GLY A 145 -5.58 6.89 -2.31
N SER A 146 -6.39 6.97 -1.23
CA SER A 146 -6.75 5.78 -0.46
C SER A 146 -7.63 4.81 -1.25
N ALA A 147 -8.58 5.31 -2.04
CA ALA A 147 -9.40 4.46 -2.90
C ALA A 147 -8.54 3.74 -3.96
N ILE A 148 -7.57 4.44 -4.56
CA ILE A 148 -6.61 3.85 -5.50
C ILE A 148 -5.75 2.78 -4.81
N ALA A 149 -5.28 3.03 -3.59
CA ALA A 149 -4.49 2.08 -2.83
C ALA A 149 -5.28 0.80 -2.51
N ILE A 150 -6.53 0.94 -2.05
CA ILE A 150 -7.40 -0.21 -1.74
C ILE A 150 -7.63 -1.09 -2.96
N THR A 151 -7.97 -0.50 -4.12
CA THR A 151 -8.21 -1.25 -5.35
C THR A 151 -6.93 -1.92 -5.87
N THR A 152 -5.78 -1.29 -5.72
CA THR A 152 -4.48 -1.87 -6.07
C THR A 152 -4.15 -3.08 -5.17
N ILE A 153 -4.33 -2.95 -3.86
CA ILE A 153 -4.09 -4.04 -2.90
C ILE A 153 -5.07 -5.20 -3.14
N LEU A 154 -6.33 -4.89 -3.47
CA LEU A 154 -7.32 -5.90 -3.86
C LEU A 154 -6.83 -6.70 -5.10
N SER A 155 -6.33 -6.02 -6.13
CA SER A 155 -5.77 -6.67 -7.31
C SER A 155 -4.54 -7.53 -6.98
N TYR A 156 -3.67 -7.07 -6.08
CA TYR A 156 -2.51 -7.83 -5.61
C TYR A 156 -2.93 -9.07 -4.81
N SER A 157 -4.00 -8.97 -3.99
CA SER A 157 -4.52 -10.11 -3.24
C SER A 157 -5.02 -11.23 -4.15
N ALA A 158 -5.63 -10.88 -5.30
CA ALA A 158 -6.04 -11.86 -6.30
C ALA A 158 -4.83 -12.59 -6.91
N MET A 159 -3.71 -11.87 -7.20
CA MET A 159 -2.47 -12.47 -7.70
C MET A 159 -1.83 -13.43 -6.69
N ALA A 160 -1.98 -13.16 -5.40
CA ALA A 160 -1.45 -14.03 -4.34
C ALA A 160 -2.11 -15.43 -4.32
N GLY A 161 -3.27 -15.59 -4.93
CA GLY A 161 -3.92 -16.89 -5.12
C GLY A 161 -3.03 -17.90 -5.87
N ILE A 162 -2.10 -17.46 -6.73
CA ILE A 162 -1.15 -18.32 -7.48
C ILE A 162 -0.25 -19.12 -6.53
N VAL A 163 0.10 -18.56 -5.39
CA VAL A 163 0.98 -19.18 -4.39
C VAL A 163 0.20 -19.75 -3.19
N GLY A 164 -1.11 -19.87 -3.31
CA GLY A 164 -1.94 -20.37 -2.21
C GLY A 164 -2.18 -19.34 -1.11
N GLY A 165 -2.26 -18.07 -1.49
CA GLY A 165 -2.49 -16.96 -0.59
C GLY A 165 -3.90 -16.89 0.01
N GLY A 166 -4.83 -17.76 -0.41
CA GLY A 166 -6.24 -17.69 -0.01
C GLY A 166 -7.04 -16.64 -0.80
N GLY A 167 -8.29 -16.44 -0.39
CA GLY A 167 -9.21 -15.48 -0.99
C GLY A 167 -9.80 -15.91 -2.34
N LEU A 168 -10.57 -15.01 -2.96
CA LEU A 168 -11.20 -15.26 -4.26
C LEU A 168 -10.19 -15.59 -5.36
N GLY A 169 -9.00 -15.00 -5.34
CA GLY A 169 -7.95 -15.32 -6.29
C GLY A 169 -7.50 -16.79 -6.24
N ASP A 170 -7.35 -17.34 -5.05
CA ASP A 170 -7.02 -18.77 -4.86
C ASP A 170 -8.18 -19.67 -5.33
N VAL A 171 -9.41 -19.28 -5.03
CA VAL A 171 -10.61 -20.00 -5.50
C VAL A 171 -10.68 -19.99 -7.03
N ALA A 172 -10.48 -18.85 -7.66
CA ALA A 172 -10.46 -18.71 -9.13
C ALA A 172 -9.41 -19.62 -9.78
N ILE A 173 -8.20 -19.63 -9.25
CA ILE A 173 -7.09 -20.43 -9.79
C ILE A 173 -7.30 -21.91 -9.54
N ARG A 174 -7.59 -22.30 -8.30
CA ARG A 174 -7.67 -23.69 -7.87
C ARG A 174 -8.88 -24.43 -8.42
N TYR A 175 -10.04 -23.78 -8.46
CA TYR A 175 -11.29 -24.39 -8.92
C TYR A 175 -11.64 -23.94 -10.32
N GLY A 176 -11.56 -22.67 -10.62
CA GLY A 176 -11.89 -22.13 -11.95
C GLY A 176 -10.90 -22.59 -13.00
N TYR A 177 -9.62 -22.29 -12.83
CA TYR A 177 -8.59 -22.57 -13.83
C TYR A 177 -8.14 -24.03 -13.85
N TYR A 178 -7.67 -24.59 -12.73
CA TYR A 178 -7.12 -25.96 -12.71
C TYR A 178 -8.17 -27.07 -12.79
N ARG A 179 -9.40 -26.84 -12.31
CA ARG A 179 -10.48 -27.83 -12.37
C ARG A 179 -11.50 -27.55 -13.47
N TYR A 180 -11.26 -26.51 -14.29
CA TYR A 180 -12.13 -26.12 -15.41
C TYR A 180 -13.58 -25.85 -15.00
N GLN A 181 -13.82 -25.36 -13.78
CA GLN A 181 -15.16 -24.99 -13.30
C GLN A 181 -15.46 -23.55 -13.73
N ASN A 182 -16.01 -23.40 -14.95
CA ASN A 182 -16.28 -22.07 -15.54
C ASN A 182 -17.27 -21.24 -14.73
N ASP A 183 -18.23 -21.87 -14.07
CA ASP A 183 -19.20 -21.25 -13.18
C ASP A 183 -18.51 -20.58 -11.97
N VAL A 184 -17.52 -21.26 -11.38
CA VAL A 184 -16.71 -20.69 -10.30
C VAL A 184 -15.87 -19.53 -10.82
N MET A 185 -15.21 -19.70 -11.97
CA MET A 185 -14.34 -18.68 -12.57
C MET A 185 -15.08 -17.38 -12.89
N LEU A 186 -16.36 -17.48 -13.30
CA LEU A 186 -17.17 -16.30 -13.64
C LEU A 186 -17.68 -15.55 -12.40
N VAL A 187 -17.79 -16.21 -11.26
CA VAL A 187 -18.32 -15.62 -10.02
C VAL A 187 -17.22 -15.10 -9.11
N THR A 188 -15.97 -15.53 -9.29
CA THR A 188 -14.79 -15.07 -8.50
C THR A 188 -14.10 -13.91 -9.14
#